data_48e0707ff335e256a66b69c9aca9074d
#
_entry.id   48e0707ff335e256a66b69c9aca9074d
#
_cell.length_a   1.000
_cell.length_b   1.000
_cell.length_c   1.000
_cell.angle_alpha   90.00
_cell.angle_beta   90.00
_cell.angle_gamma   90.00
#
_symmetry.space_group_name_H-M   'P 1'
#
loop_
_entity.id
_entity.type
_entity.pdbx_description
1 polymer ?
#
loop_
_entity_poly.entity_id
_entity_poly.type
_entity_poly.pdbx_seq_one_letter_code
_entity_poly.pdbx_strand_id
1 'polypeptide(L)'
;NDLSGRTPEGTMLLTDEQIRKALDEGALDEAEAQCIDLGDENGFFSWLWNWLFGKKEEEYTGWLTKNGKTYYYSASTHKPVTGIQSVDGKLYYFDADGVMQKNVNFGIDVSKYQTNIDWNKVKKAGVNFVIIRIGYRGYGASGTLVQDPMFEEHFTNARNAGLKVGVYFFTQA
;
A
#
# COMPACT_ATOMS: atom_id res chain seq x y z
N ASN A 1 16.73 -14.97 -48.61
CA ASN A 1 16.63 -16.13 -47.70
C ASN A 1 15.26 -16.06 -47.06
N ASP A 2 14.39 -16.91 -47.60
CA ASP A 2 13.02 -17.08 -47.11
C ASP A 2 13.08 -17.78 -45.74
N LEU A 3 12.78 -17.04 -44.66
CA LEU A 3 12.68 -17.53 -43.29
C LEU A 3 11.27 -17.98 -42.95
N SER A 4 10.44 -18.34 -43.95
CA SER A 4 9.16 -18.96 -43.70
C SER A 4 9.35 -20.41 -43.21
N GLY A 5 9.66 -20.57 -41.90
CA GLY A 5 9.67 -21.86 -41.24
C GLY A 5 8.23 -22.36 -41.11
N ARG A 6 7.93 -23.52 -41.74
CA ARG A 6 6.68 -24.25 -41.44
C ARG A 6 6.87 -24.99 -40.12
N THR A 7 5.97 -24.80 -39.15
CA THR A 7 5.86 -25.73 -38.03
C THR A 7 5.46 -27.15 -38.55
N PRO A 8 5.71 -28.22 -37.81
CA PRO A 8 5.32 -29.59 -38.19
C PRO A 8 3.84 -29.74 -38.55
N GLU A 9 2.98 -28.83 -38.16
CA GLU A 9 1.53 -28.81 -38.38
C GLU A 9 1.10 -27.92 -39.55
N GLY A 10 2.03 -27.37 -40.32
CA GLY A 10 1.73 -26.54 -41.50
C GLY A 10 1.38 -25.08 -41.23
N THR A 11 1.51 -24.61 -40.02
CA THR A 11 1.31 -23.18 -39.63
C THR A 11 2.46 -22.33 -40.18
N MET A 12 2.16 -21.25 -40.90
CA MET A 12 3.17 -20.28 -41.36
C MET A 12 3.47 -19.28 -40.25
N LEU A 13 4.75 -19.14 -39.91
CA LEU A 13 5.20 -18.05 -39.02
C LEU A 13 5.27 -16.76 -39.82
N LEU A 14 4.64 -15.70 -39.33
CA LEU A 14 4.77 -14.36 -39.88
C LEU A 14 6.15 -13.81 -39.50
N THR A 15 6.75 -13.06 -40.40
CA THR A 15 7.98 -12.30 -40.12
C THR A 15 7.63 -11.06 -39.27
N ASP A 16 8.60 -10.52 -38.55
CA ASP A 16 8.44 -9.27 -37.75
C ASP A 16 7.88 -8.12 -38.57
N GLU A 17 8.28 -8.01 -39.83
CA GLU A 17 7.80 -6.99 -40.75
C GLU A 17 6.34 -7.20 -41.15
N GLN A 18 5.93 -8.44 -41.33
CA GLN A 18 4.53 -8.81 -41.62
C GLN A 18 3.62 -8.59 -40.41
N ILE A 19 4.12 -8.86 -39.21
CA ILE A 19 3.40 -8.60 -37.96
C ILE A 19 3.23 -7.08 -37.77
N ARG A 20 4.28 -6.30 -37.91
CA ARG A 20 4.20 -4.84 -37.82
C ARG A 20 3.22 -4.26 -38.85
N LYS A 21 3.30 -4.69 -40.09
CA LYS A 21 2.42 -4.24 -41.14
C LYS A 21 0.94 -4.57 -40.83
N ALA A 22 0.67 -5.76 -40.32
CA ALA A 22 -0.67 -6.20 -39.98
C ALA A 22 -1.24 -5.41 -38.77
N LEU A 23 -0.41 -5.02 -37.80
CA LEU A 23 -0.79 -4.16 -36.70
C LEU A 23 -1.03 -2.70 -37.13
N ASP A 24 -0.14 -2.13 -37.94
CA ASP A 24 -0.27 -0.78 -38.50
C ASP A 24 -1.52 -0.64 -39.38
N GLU A 25 -1.89 -1.71 -40.06
CA GLU A 25 -3.07 -1.78 -40.94
C GLU A 25 -4.36 -2.15 -40.15
N GLY A 26 -4.25 -2.43 -38.85
CA GLY A 26 -5.38 -2.86 -38.01
C GLY A 26 -5.97 -4.22 -38.41
N ALA A 27 -5.20 -5.04 -39.11
CA ALA A 27 -5.58 -6.40 -39.52
C ALA A 27 -5.35 -7.44 -38.43
N LEU A 28 -4.61 -7.12 -37.37
CA LEU A 28 -4.44 -7.87 -36.13
C LEU A 28 -4.80 -6.96 -34.95
N ASP A 29 -5.60 -7.45 -34.02
CA ASP A 29 -5.76 -6.78 -32.73
C ASP A 29 -4.80 -7.37 -31.69
N GLU A 30 -4.64 -6.67 -30.55
CA GLU A 30 -3.76 -7.12 -29.47
C GLU A 30 -4.18 -8.48 -28.87
N ALA A 31 -5.45 -8.88 -29.02
CA ALA A 31 -5.95 -10.13 -28.49
C ALA A 31 -5.64 -11.31 -29.45
N GLU A 32 -5.70 -11.07 -30.75
CA GLU A 32 -5.36 -12.09 -31.76
C GLU A 32 -3.86 -12.38 -31.77
N ALA A 33 -3.02 -11.37 -31.54
CA ALA A 33 -1.58 -11.56 -31.41
C ALA A 33 -1.17 -12.37 -30.17
N GLN A 34 -1.97 -12.37 -29.09
CA GLN A 34 -1.75 -13.20 -27.89
C GLN A 34 -2.05 -14.70 -28.11
N CYS A 35 -2.81 -15.05 -29.16
CA CYS A 35 -3.13 -16.43 -29.48
C CYS A 35 -2.04 -17.15 -30.29
N ILE A 36 -0.98 -16.45 -30.69
CA ILE A 36 0.16 -17.07 -31.39
C ILE A 36 1.11 -17.63 -30.32
N ASP A 37 0.80 -18.81 -29.80
CA ASP A 37 1.70 -19.59 -28.94
C ASP A 37 2.83 -20.17 -29.79
N LEU A 38 3.91 -19.44 -29.87
CA LEU A 38 5.12 -19.81 -30.63
C LEU A 38 6.13 -20.49 -29.70
N GLY A 39 5.73 -21.42 -28.87
CA GLY A 39 6.61 -22.33 -28.11
C GLY A 39 7.96 -21.69 -27.70
N ASP A 40 7.91 -20.61 -26.93
CA ASP A 40 9.11 -19.83 -26.60
C ASP A 40 9.90 -20.46 -25.47
N GLU A 41 10.72 -21.46 -25.77
CA GLU A 41 11.64 -22.06 -24.80
C GLU A 41 12.73 -21.10 -24.28
N ASN A 42 12.90 -19.90 -24.92
CA ASN A 42 13.99 -18.96 -24.59
C ASN A 42 13.52 -17.56 -24.11
N GLY A 43 12.22 -17.32 -23.96
CA GLY A 43 11.69 -16.02 -23.51
C GLY A 43 11.89 -14.87 -24.51
N PHE A 44 12.33 -15.14 -25.75
CA PHE A 44 12.58 -14.13 -26.77
C PHE A 44 11.31 -13.41 -27.19
N PHE A 45 10.21 -14.13 -27.41
CA PHE A 45 8.93 -13.52 -27.77
C PHE A 45 8.28 -12.77 -26.60
N SER A 46 8.44 -13.25 -25.39
CA SER A 46 8.02 -12.54 -24.18
C SER A 46 8.81 -11.23 -24.01
N TRP A 47 10.12 -11.24 -24.27
CA TRP A 47 10.95 -10.04 -24.28
C TRP A 47 10.59 -9.09 -25.43
N LEU A 48 10.39 -9.60 -26.67
CA LEU A 48 10.00 -8.83 -27.83
C LEU A 48 8.61 -8.22 -27.66
N TRP A 49 7.67 -8.98 -27.08
CA TRP A 49 6.32 -8.49 -26.73
C TRP A 49 6.38 -7.36 -25.71
N ASN A 50 7.14 -7.52 -24.64
CA ASN A 50 7.36 -6.47 -23.67
C ASN A 50 8.07 -5.25 -24.25
N TRP A 51 8.93 -5.44 -25.22
CA TRP A 51 9.62 -4.34 -25.89
C TRP A 51 8.72 -3.60 -26.90
N LEU A 52 7.91 -4.31 -27.67
CA LEU A 52 7.00 -3.72 -28.68
C LEU A 52 5.70 -3.18 -28.07
N PHE A 53 5.16 -3.86 -27.09
CA PHE A 53 3.85 -3.61 -26.48
C PHE A 53 3.89 -3.49 -24.96
N GLY A 54 5.07 -3.53 -24.36
CA GLY A 54 5.24 -3.33 -22.93
C GLY A 54 4.52 -2.04 -22.57
N LYS A 55 3.33 -2.17 -21.95
CA LYS A 55 2.61 -1.01 -21.44
C LYS A 55 3.61 -0.27 -20.60
N LYS A 56 3.95 0.95 -20.99
CA LYS A 56 4.54 1.91 -20.08
C LYS A 56 3.62 1.83 -18.86
N GLU A 57 4.11 1.25 -17.75
CA GLU A 57 3.32 1.19 -16.54
C GLU A 57 2.82 2.61 -16.32
N GLU A 58 1.52 2.83 -16.44
CA GLU A 58 0.96 4.14 -16.17
C GLU A 58 1.39 4.44 -14.74
N GLU A 59 2.21 5.47 -14.57
CA GLU A 59 2.71 5.91 -13.27
C GLU A 59 1.54 6.50 -12.49
N TYR A 60 0.74 5.61 -11.89
CA TYR A 60 -0.38 6.02 -11.06
C TYR A 60 0.11 6.72 -9.79
N THR A 61 -0.58 7.77 -9.43
CA THR A 61 -0.42 8.44 -8.13
C THR A 61 -1.79 8.70 -7.51
N GLY A 62 -1.86 8.61 -6.18
CA GLY A 62 -3.12 8.84 -5.48
C GLY A 62 -4.04 7.62 -5.44
N TRP A 63 -5.34 7.87 -5.33
CA TRP A 63 -6.35 6.85 -5.13
C TRP A 63 -6.72 6.11 -6.42
N LEU A 64 -6.73 4.78 -6.37
CA LEU A 64 -7.19 3.91 -7.45
C LEU A 64 -8.14 2.84 -6.91
N THR A 65 -9.31 2.69 -7.53
CA THR A 65 -10.21 1.56 -7.25
C THR A 65 -10.29 0.67 -8.48
N LYS A 66 -9.90 -0.60 -8.32
CA LYS A 66 -9.91 -1.61 -9.37
C LYS A 66 -10.50 -2.91 -8.81
N ASN A 67 -11.44 -3.51 -9.53
CA ASN A 67 -12.10 -4.77 -9.14
C ASN A 67 -12.66 -4.75 -7.70
N GLY A 68 -13.25 -3.62 -7.27
CA GLY A 68 -13.82 -3.46 -5.93
C GLY A 68 -12.79 -3.29 -4.81
N LYS A 69 -11.50 -3.30 -5.10
CA LYS A 69 -10.39 -3.05 -4.18
C LYS A 69 -9.88 -1.62 -4.36
N THR A 70 -9.57 -0.94 -3.25
CA THR A 70 -9.05 0.43 -3.26
C THR A 70 -7.60 0.44 -2.83
N TYR A 71 -6.77 1.19 -3.56
CA TYR A 71 -5.34 1.34 -3.37
C TYR A 71 -5.00 2.83 -3.29
N TYR A 72 -3.87 3.13 -2.69
CA TYR A 72 -3.24 4.46 -2.78
C TYR A 72 -1.82 4.32 -3.30
N TYR A 73 -1.52 5.00 -4.40
CA TYR A 73 -0.21 4.95 -5.04
C TYR A 73 0.64 6.14 -4.60
N SER A 74 1.84 5.84 -4.13
CA SER A 74 2.81 6.85 -3.72
C SER A 74 3.27 7.70 -4.90
N ALA A 75 3.29 9.03 -4.72
CA ALA A 75 3.78 9.95 -5.74
C ALA A 75 5.29 9.81 -6.02
N SER A 76 6.05 9.25 -5.08
CA SER A 76 7.51 9.09 -5.22
C SER A 76 7.93 7.76 -5.81
N THR A 77 7.15 6.69 -5.60
CA THR A 77 7.50 5.34 -6.04
C THR A 77 6.57 4.78 -7.11
N HIS A 78 5.43 5.44 -7.35
CA HIS A 78 4.35 4.99 -8.25
C HIS A 78 3.85 3.58 -7.94
N LYS A 79 4.05 3.13 -6.67
CA LYS A 79 3.62 1.81 -6.19
C LYS A 79 2.53 1.94 -5.14
N PRO A 80 1.67 0.91 -4.98
CA PRO A 80 0.71 0.87 -3.89
C PRO A 80 1.42 0.95 -2.54
N VAL A 81 0.92 1.79 -1.64
CA VAL A 81 1.41 1.85 -0.27
C VAL A 81 0.85 0.70 0.57
N THR A 82 1.57 0.34 1.63
CA THR A 82 1.16 -0.71 2.59
C THR A 82 1.25 -0.19 4.02
N GLY A 83 0.63 -0.90 4.96
CA GLY A 83 0.63 -0.53 6.37
C GLY A 83 -0.24 0.70 6.68
N ILE A 84 0.04 1.37 7.78
CA ILE A 84 -0.68 2.59 8.19
C ILE A 84 -0.12 3.78 7.42
N GLN A 85 -1.00 4.51 6.74
CA GLN A 85 -0.67 5.70 5.97
C GLN A 85 -1.55 6.88 6.39
N SER A 86 -0.99 8.07 6.38
CA SER A 86 -1.74 9.31 6.52
C SER A 86 -1.90 9.96 5.15
N VAL A 87 -3.15 10.05 4.69
CA VAL A 87 -3.49 10.70 3.40
C VAL A 87 -4.48 11.81 3.70
N ASP A 88 -4.17 13.03 3.30
CA ASP A 88 -4.97 14.24 3.53
C ASP A 88 -5.39 14.42 5.01
N GLY A 89 -4.46 14.09 5.92
CA GLY A 89 -4.67 14.20 7.37
C GLY A 89 -5.60 13.14 7.98
N LYS A 90 -5.88 12.05 7.26
CA LYS A 90 -6.63 10.88 7.74
C LYS A 90 -5.78 9.62 7.69
N LEU A 91 -5.98 8.75 8.67
CA LEU A 91 -5.32 7.46 8.75
C LEU A 91 -6.08 6.40 7.96
N TYR A 92 -5.32 5.61 7.21
CA TYR A 92 -5.78 4.45 6.46
C TYR A 92 -4.83 3.28 6.72
N TYR A 93 -5.35 2.07 6.58
CA TYR A 93 -4.53 0.86 6.63
C TYR A 93 -4.68 0.09 5.33
N PHE A 94 -3.53 -0.25 4.75
CA PHE A 94 -3.41 -1.06 3.55
C PHE A 94 -2.73 -2.37 3.91
N ASP A 95 -3.25 -3.49 3.46
CA ASP A 95 -2.64 -4.80 3.70
C ASP A 95 -1.33 -4.99 2.91
N ALA A 96 -0.77 -6.19 2.96
CA ALA A 96 0.49 -6.50 2.28
C ALA A 96 0.39 -6.40 0.74
N ASP A 97 -0.82 -6.54 0.19
CA ASP A 97 -1.10 -6.39 -1.24
C ASP A 97 -1.43 -4.94 -1.63
N GLY A 98 -1.37 -4.00 -0.68
CA GLY A 98 -1.71 -2.60 -0.87
C GLY A 98 -3.21 -2.30 -0.93
N VAL A 99 -4.07 -3.24 -0.52
CA VAL A 99 -5.53 -3.06 -0.53
C VAL A 99 -5.97 -2.34 0.75
N MET A 100 -6.69 -1.23 0.59
CA MET A 100 -7.26 -0.49 1.71
C MET A 100 -8.25 -1.34 2.50
N GLN A 101 -8.02 -1.47 3.80
CA GLN A 101 -8.88 -2.19 4.71
C GLN A 101 -9.92 -1.23 5.34
N LYS A 102 -11.17 -1.67 5.34
CA LYS A 102 -12.30 -0.96 5.96
C LYS A 102 -12.45 -1.39 7.42
N ASN A 103 -13.09 -0.54 8.22
CA ASN A 103 -13.43 -0.84 9.63
C ASN A 103 -12.22 -1.10 10.53
N VAL A 104 -11.09 -0.45 10.25
CA VAL A 104 -9.90 -0.49 11.10
C VAL A 104 -10.06 0.49 12.25
N ASN A 105 -9.73 0.05 13.48
CA ASN A 105 -9.66 0.91 14.64
C ASN A 105 -8.20 1.34 14.87
N PHE A 106 -7.94 2.64 14.78
CA PHE A 106 -6.62 3.19 15.09
C PHE A 106 -6.55 3.60 16.56
N GLY A 107 -5.45 3.22 17.21
CA GLY A 107 -5.13 3.59 18.58
C GLY A 107 -3.72 4.16 18.66
N ILE A 108 -3.48 5.00 19.67
CA ILE A 108 -2.17 5.49 20.03
C ILE A 108 -1.92 5.24 21.50
N ASP A 109 -0.67 5.12 21.92
CA ASP A 109 -0.27 5.19 23.31
C ASP A 109 0.52 6.47 23.59
N VAL A 110 0.32 7.03 24.78
CA VAL A 110 0.96 8.29 25.18
C VAL A 110 1.40 8.27 26.65
N SER A 111 2.39 9.08 26.93
CA SER A 111 2.95 9.30 28.26
C SER A 111 3.53 10.71 28.37
N LYS A 112 4.28 10.97 29.41
CA LYS A 112 5.00 12.23 29.61
C LYS A 112 5.92 12.66 28.44
N TYR A 113 6.24 11.75 27.55
CA TYR A 113 7.12 12.02 26.41
C TYR A 113 6.40 12.65 25.22
N GLN A 114 5.09 12.53 25.16
CA GLN A 114 4.25 13.17 24.14
C GLN A 114 3.59 14.41 24.78
N THR A 115 4.15 15.58 24.51
CA THR A 115 3.61 16.85 25.00
C THR A 115 2.90 17.62 23.87
N ASN A 116 2.04 18.57 24.24
CA ASN A 116 1.38 19.49 23.29
C ASN A 116 0.53 18.78 22.21
N ILE A 117 -0.20 17.74 22.59
CA ILE A 117 -1.05 16.99 21.66
C ILE A 117 -2.31 17.81 21.36
N ASP A 118 -2.57 18.05 20.07
CA ASP A 118 -3.87 18.53 19.59
C ASP A 118 -4.83 17.35 19.45
N TRP A 119 -5.56 17.06 20.52
CA TRP A 119 -6.48 15.92 20.59
C TRP A 119 -7.62 15.99 19.57
N ASN A 120 -8.03 17.18 19.15
CA ASN A 120 -9.04 17.34 18.11
C ASN A 120 -8.48 16.93 16.74
N LYS A 121 -7.22 17.27 16.44
CA LYS A 121 -6.56 16.77 15.22
C LYS A 121 -6.37 15.26 15.25
N VAL A 122 -5.96 14.70 16.39
CA VAL A 122 -5.84 13.25 16.59
C VAL A 122 -7.17 12.55 16.29
N LYS A 123 -8.28 13.05 16.85
CA LYS A 123 -9.62 12.52 16.59
C LYS A 123 -10.00 12.66 15.11
N LYS A 124 -9.75 13.84 14.52
CA LYS A 124 -10.06 14.13 13.11
C LYS A 124 -9.26 13.24 12.14
N ALA A 125 -8.05 12.84 12.53
CA ALA A 125 -7.23 11.92 11.76
C ALA A 125 -7.78 10.49 11.72
N GLY A 126 -8.79 10.16 12.53
CA GLY A 126 -9.43 8.85 12.55
C GLY A 126 -9.00 7.94 13.70
N VAL A 127 -8.25 8.45 14.68
CA VAL A 127 -7.92 7.70 15.90
C VAL A 127 -9.21 7.46 16.70
N ASN A 128 -9.40 6.22 17.14
CA ASN A 128 -10.59 5.77 17.85
C ASN A 128 -10.38 5.68 19.37
N PHE A 129 -9.16 5.33 19.78
CA PHE A 129 -8.82 5.16 21.19
C PHE A 129 -7.37 5.57 21.49
N VAL A 130 -7.11 5.81 22.76
CA VAL A 130 -5.77 6.09 23.28
C VAL A 130 -5.54 5.26 24.54
N ILE A 131 -4.31 4.78 24.72
CA ILE A 131 -3.85 4.13 25.95
C ILE A 131 -2.87 5.09 26.64
N ILE A 132 -3.18 5.53 27.85
CA ILE A 132 -2.43 6.57 28.55
C ILE A 132 -1.68 5.96 29.74
N ARG A 133 -0.41 6.28 29.88
CA ARG A 133 0.37 5.85 31.03
C ARG A 133 -0.08 6.58 32.29
N ILE A 134 -0.57 5.85 33.30
CA ILE A 134 -0.89 6.42 34.63
C ILE A 134 0.40 6.77 35.38
N GLY A 135 1.39 5.90 35.29
CA GLY A 135 2.63 6.05 36.05
C GLY A 135 3.61 4.92 35.75
N TYR A 136 4.66 4.89 36.48
CA TYR A 136 5.73 3.89 36.32
C TYR A 136 6.41 3.59 37.66
N ARG A 137 7.03 2.42 37.75
CA ARG A 137 7.96 2.08 38.83
C ARG A 137 9.36 2.56 38.41
N GLY A 138 9.99 3.39 39.25
CA GLY A 138 11.36 3.87 39.04
C GLY A 138 12.37 2.74 39.11
N TYR A 139 13.54 2.97 38.51
CA TYR A 139 14.67 2.03 38.55
C TYR A 139 15.32 1.98 39.94
N GLY A 140 15.93 0.83 40.25
CA GLY A 140 16.71 0.61 41.46
C GLY A 140 15.92 -0.07 42.57
N ALA A 141 16.61 -0.38 43.67
CA ALA A 141 16.09 -1.18 44.80
C ALA A 141 14.87 -0.54 45.50
N SER A 142 14.74 0.79 45.49
CA SER A 142 13.59 1.49 46.09
C SER A 142 12.30 1.28 45.32
N GLY A 143 12.38 1.06 44.01
CA GLY A 143 11.23 0.82 43.15
C GLY A 143 10.10 1.85 43.34
N THR A 144 10.44 3.13 43.50
CA THR A 144 9.47 4.19 43.80
C THR A 144 8.40 4.29 42.74
N LEU A 145 7.15 4.34 43.15
CA LEU A 145 6.00 4.58 42.26
C LEU A 145 5.92 6.06 41.92
N VAL A 146 5.87 6.37 40.66
CA VAL A 146 5.78 7.75 40.16
C VAL A 146 4.57 7.87 39.24
N GLN A 147 3.70 8.83 39.51
CA GLN A 147 2.60 9.16 38.62
C GLN A 147 3.20 9.84 37.36
N ASP A 148 2.65 9.53 36.21
CA ASP A 148 3.03 10.25 34.99
C ASP A 148 2.52 11.69 35.05
N PRO A 149 3.39 12.71 34.93
CA PRO A 149 2.98 14.10 35.10
C PRO A 149 1.98 14.59 34.06
N MET A 150 1.90 13.93 32.90
CA MET A 150 0.96 14.27 31.83
C MET A 150 -0.34 13.46 31.86
N PHE A 151 -0.48 12.53 32.83
CA PHE A 151 -1.64 11.64 32.87
C PHE A 151 -2.98 12.39 32.91
N GLU A 152 -3.15 13.30 33.85
CA GLU A 152 -4.41 14.05 34.06
C GLU A 152 -4.77 14.89 32.85
N GLU A 153 -3.78 15.57 32.28
CA GLU A 153 -3.97 16.39 31.10
C GLU A 153 -4.39 15.55 29.90
N HIS A 154 -3.65 14.48 29.60
CA HIS A 154 -3.97 13.58 28.49
C HIS A 154 -5.33 12.92 28.66
N PHE A 155 -5.62 12.43 29.87
CA PHE A 155 -6.89 11.77 30.18
C PHE A 155 -8.09 12.69 29.94
N THR A 156 -8.01 13.90 30.47
CA THR A 156 -9.09 14.90 30.35
C THR A 156 -9.26 15.34 28.90
N ASN A 157 -8.18 15.70 28.23
CA ASN A 157 -8.24 16.25 26.86
C ASN A 157 -8.64 15.19 25.82
N ALA A 158 -8.15 13.94 25.95
CA ALA A 158 -8.55 12.85 25.07
C ALA A 158 -10.05 12.53 25.18
N ARG A 159 -10.58 12.49 26.43
CA ARG A 159 -12.02 12.29 26.65
C ARG A 159 -12.86 13.43 26.09
N ASN A 160 -12.44 14.67 26.29
CA ASN A 160 -13.11 15.84 25.75
C ASN A 160 -13.15 15.84 24.22
N ALA A 161 -12.13 15.29 23.57
CA ALA A 161 -12.09 15.08 22.13
C ALA A 161 -12.93 13.88 21.66
N GLY A 162 -13.57 13.12 22.57
CA GLY A 162 -14.42 11.98 22.25
C GLY A 162 -13.65 10.71 21.87
N LEU A 163 -12.42 10.54 22.35
CA LEU A 163 -11.66 9.30 22.23
C LEU A 163 -12.06 8.31 23.32
N LYS A 164 -12.03 7.01 23.01
CA LYS A 164 -12.05 5.96 24.03
C LYS A 164 -10.69 5.96 24.73
N VAL A 165 -10.69 5.91 26.08
CA VAL A 165 -9.45 5.98 26.85
C VAL A 165 -9.26 4.68 27.61
N GLY A 166 -8.11 4.05 27.40
CA GLY A 166 -7.55 3.01 28.24
C GLY A 166 -6.33 3.56 28.99
N VAL A 167 -5.86 2.81 29.97
CA VAL A 167 -4.73 3.23 30.79
C VAL A 167 -3.77 2.07 31.02
N TYR A 168 -2.49 2.37 31.23
CA TYR A 168 -1.49 1.38 31.60
C TYR A 168 -0.51 1.90 32.66
N PHE A 169 0.11 0.98 33.35
CA PHE A 169 1.18 1.27 34.29
C PHE A 169 2.46 0.55 33.85
N PHE A 170 3.57 1.27 33.77
CA PHE A 170 4.84 0.70 33.37
C PHE A 170 5.55 0.10 34.59
N THR A 171 5.66 -1.22 34.63
CA THR A 171 6.40 -1.95 35.66
C THR A 171 7.71 -2.46 35.08
N GLN A 172 8.73 -2.50 35.94
CA GLN A 172 9.93 -3.27 35.67
C GLN A 172 9.79 -4.64 36.31
N ALA A 173 10.05 -5.67 35.53
CA ALA A 173 10.19 -7.03 36.04
C ALA A 173 11.61 -7.26 36.55
#